data_2c17ba58a30c555d79618cb88c7df1d1
#
_entry.id   2c17ba58a30c555d79618cb88c7df1d1
#
_cell.length_a   1.000
_cell.length_b   1.000
_cell.length_c   1.000
_cell.angle_alpha   90.00
_cell.angle_beta   90.00
_cell.angle_gamma   90.00
#
_symmetry.space_group_name_H-M   'P 1'
#
loop_
_entity.id
_entity.type
_entity.pdbx_description
1 polymer ?
#
loop_
_entity_poly.entity_id
_entity_poly.type
_entity_poly.pdbx_seq_one_letter_code
_entity_poly.pdbx_strand_id
1 'polypeptide(L)'
;MAVTDKLTALDVMRDAPVIPVIVLHDVKDAIPLARALVAGGIRMLEVTLRTPQALQCIEAIAKDVPEAVAGAGTIRSAADAQASALAGARFGVSPGYTRSVGKACRDLGLPLLPGVATGSEIMTAQEDGYTQLKFFPALQAGGLPMLKAWQGPFGDVTFCPTGGIHAGNAAEFLALSNVACVGGSWIVPADAIEAGDWALIEQLARAATTLARSAA
;
A
#
# COMPACT_ATOMS: atom_id res chain seq x y z
N MET A 1 23.29 10.08 19.09
CA MET A 1 23.07 9.77 17.66
C MET A 1 21.71 9.09 17.56
N ALA A 2 20.70 9.79 17.07
CA ALA A 2 19.39 9.18 16.84
C ALA A 2 19.55 8.20 15.65
N VAL A 3 19.39 6.90 15.92
CA VAL A 3 19.15 5.93 14.88
C VAL A 3 17.77 6.28 14.32
N THR A 4 17.71 6.97 13.22
CA THR A 4 16.47 7.08 12.46
C THR A 4 16.22 5.69 11.91
N ASP A 5 15.33 4.93 12.58
CA ASP A 5 14.91 3.63 12.09
C ASP A 5 14.40 3.82 10.65
N LYS A 6 15.16 3.23 9.71
CA LYS A 6 14.81 3.32 8.29
C LYS A 6 13.55 2.52 8.08
N LEU A 7 12.47 3.20 7.62
CA LEU A 7 11.20 2.56 7.28
C LEU A 7 11.43 1.32 6.41
N THR A 8 10.83 0.20 6.78
CA THR A 8 10.86 -1.05 6.01
C THR A 8 9.50 -1.34 5.38
N ALA A 9 9.47 -2.25 4.39
CA ALA A 9 8.21 -2.70 3.79
C ALA A 9 7.31 -3.41 4.83
N LEU A 10 7.90 -4.09 5.81
CA LEU A 10 7.16 -4.72 6.88
C LEU A 10 6.52 -3.70 7.83
N ASP A 11 7.21 -2.59 8.13
CA ASP A 11 6.65 -1.50 8.94
C ASP A 11 5.43 -0.88 8.24
N VAL A 12 5.51 -0.68 6.90
CA VAL A 12 4.38 -0.20 6.11
C VAL A 12 3.17 -1.13 6.24
N MET A 13 3.38 -2.45 6.17
CA MET A 13 2.30 -3.44 6.26
C MET A 13 1.72 -3.58 7.67
N ARG A 14 2.53 -3.33 8.71
CA ARG A 14 2.14 -3.51 10.11
C ARG A 14 1.50 -2.29 10.74
N ASP A 15 1.59 -1.13 10.14
CA ASP A 15 1.05 0.13 10.70
C ASP A 15 -0.48 0.04 10.91
N ALA A 16 -1.22 -0.42 9.90
CA ALA A 16 -2.67 -0.60 9.97
C ALA A 16 -3.13 -1.87 9.23
N PRO A 17 -4.32 -2.42 9.54
CA PRO A 17 -4.88 -3.57 8.80
C PRO A 17 -5.14 -3.29 7.33
N VAL A 18 -5.32 -2.02 6.97
CA VAL A 18 -5.67 -1.59 5.62
C VAL A 18 -4.73 -0.49 5.14
N ILE A 19 -4.15 -0.66 3.97
CA ILE A 19 -3.46 0.40 3.22
C ILE A 19 -4.48 0.98 2.22
N PRO A 20 -4.82 2.28 2.31
CA PRO A 20 -5.72 2.94 1.37
C PRO A 20 -5.08 3.01 -0.02
N VAL A 21 -5.78 2.53 -1.04
CA VAL A 21 -5.39 2.69 -2.45
C VAL A 21 -6.09 3.93 -2.99
N ILE A 22 -5.35 5.03 -3.04
CA ILE A 22 -5.86 6.37 -3.27
C ILE A 22 -5.71 6.77 -4.74
N VAL A 23 -6.78 7.32 -5.32
CA VAL A 23 -6.77 7.99 -6.63
C VAL A 23 -7.20 9.44 -6.40
N LEU A 24 -6.32 10.39 -6.70
CA LEU A 24 -6.60 11.83 -6.59
C LEU A 24 -6.54 12.49 -7.95
N HIS A 25 -7.56 13.25 -8.28
CA HIS A 25 -7.67 14.01 -9.52
C HIS A 25 -7.37 15.51 -9.35
N ASP A 26 -7.38 16.00 -8.10
CA ASP A 26 -7.07 17.40 -7.76
C ASP A 26 -6.15 17.45 -6.54
N VAL A 27 -5.14 18.30 -6.60
CA VAL A 27 -4.16 18.49 -5.52
C VAL A 27 -4.80 19.10 -4.27
N LYS A 28 -5.87 19.88 -4.43
CA LYS A 28 -6.59 20.48 -3.30
C LYS A 28 -7.16 19.46 -2.32
N ASP A 29 -7.47 18.24 -2.80
CA ASP A 29 -8.06 17.17 -2.01
C ASP A 29 -7.01 16.36 -1.23
N ALA A 30 -5.73 16.49 -1.58
CA ALA A 30 -4.64 15.66 -1.03
C ALA A 30 -4.46 15.86 0.49
N ILE A 31 -4.37 17.11 0.94
CA ILE A 31 -4.15 17.43 2.36
C ILE A 31 -5.37 17.10 3.21
N PRO A 32 -6.60 17.49 2.84
CA PRO A 32 -7.79 17.16 3.63
C PRO A 32 -8.01 15.64 3.73
N LEU A 33 -7.83 14.91 2.63
CA LEU A 33 -7.92 13.44 2.62
C LEU A 33 -6.90 12.81 3.57
N ALA A 34 -5.64 13.23 3.48
CA ALA A 34 -4.57 12.69 4.32
C ALA A 34 -4.85 12.95 5.81
N ARG A 35 -5.32 14.14 6.18
CA ARG A 35 -5.69 14.47 7.56
C ARG A 35 -6.87 13.63 8.06
N ALA A 36 -7.89 13.40 7.23
CA ALA A 36 -9.02 12.55 7.59
C ALA A 36 -8.59 11.09 7.83
N LEU A 37 -7.72 10.54 6.97
CA LEU A 37 -7.18 9.19 7.14
C LEU A 37 -6.34 9.05 8.41
N VAL A 38 -5.46 10.03 8.69
CA VAL A 38 -4.66 10.08 9.92
C VAL A 38 -5.54 10.20 11.16
N ALA A 39 -6.56 11.06 11.15
CA ALA A 39 -7.53 11.18 12.25
C ALA A 39 -8.31 9.88 12.48
N GLY A 40 -8.55 9.10 11.43
CA GLY A 40 -9.10 7.75 11.50
C GLY A 40 -8.10 6.66 11.93
N GLY A 41 -6.80 7.01 12.11
CA GLY A 41 -5.76 6.09 12.58
C GLY A 41 -4.95 5.39 11.47
N ILE A 42 -5.07 5.83 10.23
CA ILE A 42 -4.31 5.28 9.08
C ILE A 42 -3.28 6.30 8.62
N ARG A 43 -2.00 5.95 8.72
CA ARG A 43 -0.88 6.84 8.38
C ARG A 43 -0.18 6.48 7.07
N MET A 44 -0.16 5.21 6.66
CA MET A 44 0.45 4.74 5.41
C MET A 44 -0.50 4.95 4.25
N LEU A 45 -0.21 5.92 3.36
CA LEU A 45 -1.12 6.39 2.31
C LEU A 45 -0.55 6.07 0.93
N GLU A 46 -1.11 5.05 0.23
CA GLU A 46 -0.70 4.69 -1.14
C GLU A 46 -1.43 5.60 -2.16
N VAL A 47 -0.81 6.70 -2.58
CA VAL A 47 -1.31 7.55 -3.68
C VAL A 47 -0.86 6.96 -5.01
N THR A 48 -1.81 6.52 -5.83
CA THR A 48 -1.49 5.82 -7.08
C THR A 48 -1.13 6.78 -8.22
N LEU A 49 -0.09 6.45 -8.99
CA LEU A 49 0.34 7.19 -10.19
C LEU A 49 -0.60 6.96 -11.39
N ARG A 50 -1.92 7.03 -11.15
CA ARG A 50 -2.96 6.84 -12.17
C ARG A 50 -3.51 8.16 -12.72
N THR A 51 -3.10 9.28 -12.13
CA THR A 51 -3.51 10.63 -12.54
C THR A 51 -2.29 11.51 -12.75
N PRO A 52 -2.38 12.53 -13.61
CA PRO A 52 -1.29 13.48 -13.80
C PRO A 52 -0.89 14.24 -12.54
N GLN A 53 -1.83 14.41 -11.58
CA GLN A 53 -1.64 15.16 -10.34
C GLN A 53 -1.03 14.34 -9.21
N ALA A 54 -0.88 13.02 -9.37
CA ALA A 54 -0.48 12.11 -8.30
C ALA A 54 0.82 12.52 -7.59
N LEU A 55 1.87 12.87 -8.34
CA LEU A 55 3.14 13.29 -7.77
C LEU A 55 3.01 14.59 -6.95
N GLN A 56 2.23 15.55 -7.43
CA GLN A 56 1.96 16.79 -6.70
C GLN A 56 1.15 16.54 -5.43
N CYS A 57 0.22 15.57 -5.46
CA CYS A 57 -0.52 15.14 -4.27
C CYS A 57 0.41 14.49 -3.23
N ILE A 58 1.35 13.63 -3.67
CA ILE A 58 2.36 13.03 -2.79
C ILE A 58 3.22 14.11 -2.13
N GLU A 59 3.70 15.09 -2.92
CA GLU A 59 4.52 16.20 -2.43
C GLU A 59 3.75 17.05 -1.39
N ALA A 60 2.49 17.39 -1.67
CA ALA A 60 1.65 18.15 -0.76
C ALA A 60 1.43 17.42 0.57
N ILE A 61 1.13 16.11 0.52
CA ILE A 61 0.95 15.28 1.73
C ILE A 61 2.26 15.22 2.52
N ALA A 62 3.38 14.90 1.85
CA ALA A 62 4.68 14.75 2.50
C ALA A 62 5.15 16.03 3.19
N LYS A 63 4.81 17.20 2.63
CA LYS A 63 5.19 18.51 3.17
C LYS A 63 4.28 18.98 4.29
N ASP A 64 2.96 18.85 4.12
CA ASP A 64 1.96 19.59 4.92
C ASP A 64 1.18 18.69 5.90
N VAL A 65 1.44 17.35 5.89
CA VAL A 65 0.83 16.38 6.82
C VAL A 65 1.92 15.45 7.38
N PRO A 66 2.76 15.94 8.30
CA PRO A 66 3.94 15.18 8.78
C PRO A 66 3.60 13.89 9.54
N GLU A 67 2.38 13.73 10.02
CA GLU A 67 1.88 12.50 10.67
C GLU A 67 1.58 11.40 9.64
N ALA A 68 1.35 11.77 8.37
CA ALA A 68 1.16 10.82 7.29
C ALA A 68 2.50 10.35 6.70
N VAL A 69 2.52 9.12 6.26
CA VAL A 69 3.62 8.55 5.47
C VAL A 69 3.12 8.39 4.03
N ALA A 70 3.44 9.37 3.19
CA ALA A 70 3.06 9.34 1.79
C ALA A 70 3.84 8.24 1.06
N GLY A 71 3.14 7.40 0.32
CA GLY A 71 3.69 6.37 -0.54
C GLY A 71 3.15 6.50 -1.97
N ALA A 72 3.90 6.00 -2.93
CA ALA A 72 3.50 5.98 -4.33
C ALA A 72 3.05 4.59 -4.76
N GLY A 73 1.81 4.47 -5.22
CA GLY A 73 1.28 3.26 -5.85
C GLY A 73 1.39 3.29 -7.38
N THR A 74 1.25 2.13 -7.99
CA THR A 74 1.30 1.99 -9.46
C THR A 74 2.67 2.39 -10.04
N ILE A 75 3.76 2.14 -9.32
CA ILE A 75 5.13 2.27 -9.84
C ILE A 75 5.35 1.17 -10.88
N ARG A 76 5.59 1.54 -12.15
CA ARG A 76 5.76 0.60 -13.27
C ARG A 76 7.13 0.69 -13.95
N SER A 77 7.94 1.68 -13.56
CA SER A 77 9.27 1.92 -14.13
C SER A 77 10.25 2.46 -13.09
N ALA A 78 11.54 2.42 -13.39
CA ALA A 78 12.57 3.07 -12.62
C ALA A 78 12.36 4.60 -12.55
N ALA A 79 11.84 5.20 -13.63
CA ALA A 79 11.52 6.62 -13.68
C ALA A 79 10.38 6.98 -12.72
N ASP A 80 9.33 6.14 -12.62
CA ASP A 80 8.26 6.33 -11.65
C ASP A 80 8.80 6.28 -10.22
N ALA A 81 9.68 5.32 -9.91
CA ALA A 81 10.30 5.21 -8.60
C ALA A 81 11.10 6.47 -8.24
N GLN A 82 11.91 6.97 -9.18
CA GLN A 82 12.70 8.18 -8.99
C GLN A 82 11.82 9.42 -8.80
N ALA A 83 10.81 9.60 -9.66
CA ALA A 83 9.89 10.73 -9.54
C ALA A 83 9.13 10.71 -8.21
N SER A 84 8.70 9.51 -7.76
CA SER A 84 8.03 9.33 -6.48
C SER A 84 8.91 9.68 -5.29
N ALA A 85 10.17 9.24 -5.30
CA ALA A 85 11.13 9.57 -4.24
C ALA A 85 11.41 11.09 -4.19
N LEU A 86 11.53 11.74 -5.35
CA LEU A 86 11.70 13.20 -5.44
C LEU A 86 10.47 13.96 -4.93
N ALA A 87 9.27 13.43 -5.15
CA ALA A 87 8.03 14.00 -4.61
C ALA A 87 7.84 13.74 -3.09
N GLY A 88 8.78 13.06 -2.44
CA GLY A 88 8.74 12.81 -1.00
C GLY A 88 8.05 11.51 -0.59
N ALA A 89 7.78 10.59 -1.52
CA ALA A 89 7.29 9.26 -1.19
C ALA A 89 8.30 8.51 -0.32
N ARG A 90 7.82 7.90 0.76
CA ARG A 90 8.64 7.15 1.72
C ARG A 90 8.53 5.64 1.54
N PHE A 91 7.58 5.16 0.75
CA PHE A 91 7.46 3.77 0.30
C PHE A 91 6.85 3.73 -1.10
N GLY A 92 7.02 2.60 -1.77
CA GLY A 92 6.48 2.35 -3.09
C GLY A 92 5.65 1.07 -3.13
N VAL A 93 4.69 1.03 -4.06
CA VAL A 93 3.88 -0.15 -4.36
C VAL A 93 3.77 -0.28 -5.87
N SER A 94 4.02 -1.48 -6.40
CA SER A 94 3.91 -1.74 -7.83
C SER A 94 2.81 -2.77 -8.13
N PRO A 95 2.17 -2.71 -9.31
CA PRO A 95 1.14 -3.69 -9.71
C PRO A 95 1.73 -5.04 -10.11
N GLY A 96 3.01 -5.11 -10.39
CA GLY A 96 3.77 -6.29 -10.76
C GLY A 96 5.23 -6.11 -10.40
N TYR A 97 6.03 -7.17 -10.48
CA TYR A 97 7.45 -7.12 -10.21
C TYR A 97 8.30 -7.16 -11.48
N THR A 98 9.27 -6.25 -11.58
CA THR A 98 10.39 -6.33 -12.52
C THR A 98 11.68 -6.01 -11.81
N ARG A 99 12.79 -6.66 -12.19
CA ARG A 99 14.11 -6.41 -11.59
C ARG A 99 14.56 -4.95 -11.70
N SER A 100 14.17 -4.27 -12.78
CA SER A 100 14.49 -2.84 -12.98
C SER A 100 13.79 -1.94 -11.96
N VAL A 101 12.51 -2.17 -11.67
CA VAL A 101 11.76 -1.46 -10.63
C VAL A 101 12.32 -1.77 -9.26
N GLY A 102 12.54 -3.05 -8.96
CA GLY A 102 13.12 -3.47 -7.69
C GLY A 102 14.49 -2.86 -7.43
N LYS A 103 15.38 -2.92 -8.44
CA LYS A 103 16.70 -2.30 -8.33
C LYS A 103 16.62 -0.80 -8.10
N ALA A 104 15.80 -0.07 -8.85
CA ALA A 104 15.63 1.37 -8.70
C ALA A 104 15.16 1.74 -7.28
N CYS A 105 14.16 1.03 -6.75
CA CYS A 105 13.68 1.28 -5.39
C CYS A 105 14.76 1.00 -4.32
N ARG A 106 15.56 -0.08 -4.48
CA ARG A 106 16.68 -0.35 -3.56
C ARG A 106 17.76 0.73 -3.62
N ASP A 107 18.14 1.16 -4.81
CA ASP A 107 19.17 2.20 -5.01
C ASP A 107 18.74 3.55 -4.39
N LEU A 108 17.44 3.84 -4.43
CA LEU A 108 16.82 5.03 -3.82
C LEU A 108 16.59 4.89 -2.31
N GLY A 109 16.74 3.68 -1.76
CA GLY A 109 16.36 3.39 -0.39
C GLY A 109 14.87 3.52 -0.13
N LEU A 110 14.04 3.33 -1.16
CA LEU A 110 12.58 3.38 -1.11
C LEU A 110 12.05 1.95 -0.85
N PRO A 111 11.49 1.63 0.33
CA PRO A 111 10.85 0.35 0.58
C PRO A 111 9.77 0.09 -0.46
N LEU A 112 9.76 -1.10 -1.07
CA LEU A 112 8.80 -1.47 -2.11
C LEU A 112 7.96 -2.67 -1.67
N LEU A 113 6.66 -2.61 -1.92
CA LEU A 113 5.73 -3.75 -1.93
C LEU A 113 5.49 -4.14 -3.40
N PRO A 114 6.29 -5.06 -3.96
CA PRO A 114 6.15 -5.45 -5.36
C PRO A 114 4.95 -6.36 -5.56
N GLY A 115 4.21 -6.15 -6.67
CA GLY A 115 3.06 -6.96 -7.04
C GLY A 115 3.46 -8.32 -7.61
N VAL A 116 2.73 -9.36 -7.21
CA VAL A 116 2.87 -10.73 -7.72
C VAL A 116 1.50 -11.40 -7.83
N ALA A 117 1.35 -12.35 -8.75
CA ALA A 117 0.15 -13.15 -8.94
C ALA A 117 0.46 -14.65 -9.18
N THR A 118 1.74 -15.01 -9.28
CA THR A 118 2.20 -16.38 -9.55
C THR A 118 3.39 -16.77 -8.68
N GLY A 119 3.57 -18.08 -8.48
CA GLY A 119 4.74 -18.60 -7.76
C GLY A 119 6.08 -18.21 -8.39
N SER A 120 6.17 -18.17 -9.72
CA SER A 120 7.40 -17.73 -10.42
C SER A 120 7.75 -16.27 -10.15
N GLU A 121 6.74 -15.39 -10.06
CA GLU A 121 6.96 -13.99 -9.71
C GLU A 121 7.40 -13.83 -8.25
N ILE A 122 6.84 -14.65 -7.32
CA ILE A 122 7.29 -14.69 -5.93
C ILE A 122 8.77 -15.09 -5.87
N MET A 123 9.15 -16.18 -6.52
CA MET A 123 10.55 -16.64 -6.56
C MET A 123 11.48 -15.58 -7.13
N THR A 124 11.08 -14.91 -8.24
CA THR A 124 11.87 -13.82 -8.84
C THR A 124 12.03 -12.64 -7.86
N ALA A 125 10.98 -12.28 -7.13
CA ALA A 125 11.06 -11.22 -6.11
C ALA A 125 11.97 -11.62 -4.94
N GLN A 126 11.90 -12.88 -4.48
CA GLN A 126 12.75 -13.42 -3.41
C GLN A 126 14.24 -13.46 -3.80
N GLU A 127 14.59 -13.81 -5.05
CA GLU A 127 15.96 -13.74 -5.56
C GLU A 127 16.57 -12.35 -5.41
N ASP A 128 15.74 -11.32 -5.50
CA ASP A 128 16.13 -9.91 -5.34
C ASP A 128 15.93 -9.38 -3.91
N GLY A 129 15.61 -10.25 -2.92
CA GLY A 129 15.51 -9.93 -1.50
C GLY A 129 14.16 -9.38 -1.04
N TYR A 130 13.10 -9.51 -1.84
CA TYR A 130 11.74 -9.08 -1.47
C TYR A 130 10.94 -10.24 -0.88
N THR A 131 10.52 -10.11 0.37
CA THR A 131 9.67 -11.08 1.09
C THR A 131 8.36 -10.46 1.59
N GLN A 132 8.18 -9.15 1.46
CA GLN A 132 6.94 -8.43 1.67
C GLN A 132 6.37 -8.07 0.31
N LEU A 133 5.26 -8.71 -0.08
CA LEU A 133 4.73 -8.65 -1.45
C LEU A 133 3.27 -8.21 -1.47
N LYS A 134 2.90 -7.45 -2.51
CA LYS A 134 1.50 -7.19 -2.84
C LYS A 134 0.98 -8.36 -3.68
N PHE A 135 -0.10 -9.01 -3.25
CA PHE A 135 -0.82 -9.98 -4.09
C PHE A 135 -1.89 -9.26 -4.90
N PHE A 136 -1.69 -9.15 -6.22
CA PHE A 136 -2.56 -8.33 -7.09
C PHE A 136 -2.67 -8.89 -8.51
N PRO A 137 -3.88 -8.89 -9.11
CA PRO A 137 -5.19 -8.54 -8.51
C PRO A 137 -5.74 -9.73 -7.69
N ALA A 138 -5.91 -9.55 -6.38
CA ALA A 138 -6.09 -10.65 -5.44
C ALA A 138 -7.25 -11.60 -5.77
N LEU A 139 -8.49 -11.08 -5.91
CA LEU A 139 -9.64 -11.94 -6.17
C LEU A 139 -9.54 -12.66 -7.52
N GLN A 140 -9.11 -11.94 -8.57
CA GLN A 140 -8.99 -12.49 -9.93
C GLN A 140 -7.86 -13.51 -10.04
N ALA A 141 -6.82 -13.39 -9.22
CA ALA A 141 -5.66 -14.27 -9.22
C ALA A 141 -5.81 -15.49 -8.27
N GLY A 142 -7.02 -15.76 -7.75
CA GLY A 142 -7.32 -16.94 -6.95
C GLY A 142 -7.63 -16.68 -5.48
N GLY A 143 -7.55 -15.43 -5.01
CA GLY A 143 -8.06 -15.01 -3.69
C GLY A 143 -7.49 -15.79 -2.51
N LEU A 144 -8.36 -16.06 -1.54
CA LEU A 144 -8.02 -16.82 -0.32
C LEU A 144 -7.46 -18.23 -0.61
N PRO A 145 -8.00 -19.02 -1.56
CA PRO A 145 -7.44 -20.33 -1.89
C PRO A 145 -5.98 -20.27 -2.32
N MET A 146 -5.61 -19.28 -3.15
CA MET A 146 -4.22 -19.10 -3.61
C MET A 146 -3.29 -18.75 -2.45
N LEU A 147 -3.67 -17.81 -1.60
CA LEU A 147 -2.86 -17.43 -0.43
C LEU A 147 -2.67 -18.60 0.55
N LYS A 148 -3.71 -19.42 0.76
CA LYS A 148 -3.61 -20.65 1.58
C LYS A 148 -2.65 -21.66 0.96
N ALA A 149 -2.72 -21.85 -0.35
CA ALA A 149 -1.81 -22.77 -1.07
C ALA A 149 -0.34 -22.31 -0.97
N TRP A 150 -0.08 -21.01 -0.91
CA TRP A 150 1.26 -20.45 -0.79
C TRP A 150 1.86 -20.51 0.62
N GLN A 151 1.08 -20.79 1.65
CA GLN A 151 1.60 -20.93 3.02
C GLN A 151 2.66 -22.03 3.16
N GLY A 152 2.54 -23.11 2.37
CA GLY A 152 3.52 -24.19 2.37
C GLY A 152 4.84 -23.80 1.69
N PRO A 153 4.84 -23.51 0.37
CA PRO A 153 6.06 -23.27 -0.39
C PRO A 153 6.73 -21.91 -0.11
N PHE A 154 5.99 -20.91 0.41
CA PHE A 154 6.45 -19.54 0.64
C PHE A 154 6.18 -19.07 2.07
N GLY A 155 6.54 -19.90 3.06
CA GLY A 155 6.28 -19.61 4.48
C GLY A 155 7.03 -18.40 5.05
N ASP A 156 8.03 -17.91 4.34
CA ASP A 156 8.83 -16.72 4.65
C ASP A 156 8.34 -15.44 3.96
N VAL A 157 7.26 -15.54 3.16
CA VAL A 157 6.68 -14.40 2.44
C VAL A 157 5.44 -13.89 3.15
N THR A 158 5.35 -12.58 3.28
CA THR A 158 4.19 -11.88 3.84
C THR A 158 3.48 -11.08 2.76
N PHE A 159 2.16 -11.22 2.67
CA PHE A 159 1.36 -10.63 1.61
C PHE A 159 0.48 -9.46 2.07
N CYS A 160 0.28 -8.52 1.13
CA CYS A 160 -0.76 -7.48 1.14
C CYS A 160 -1.70 -7.74 -0.05
N PRO A 161 -2.74 -8.58 0.11
CA PRO A 161 -3.72 -8.78 -0.96
C PRO A 161 -4.44 -7.47 -1.28
N THR A 162 -4.56 -7.20 -2.58
CA THR A 162 -5.18 -5.98 -3.12
C THR A 162 -5.94 -6.32 -4.40
N GLY A 163 -7.09 -5.71 -4.60
CA GLY A 163 -7.95 -5.95 -5.77
C GLY A 163 -9.15 -6.83 -5.43
N GLY A 164 -10.34 -6.19 -5.43
CA GLY A 164 -11.60 -6.80 -5.03
C GLY A 164 -11.78 -6.95 -3.51
N ILE A 165 -10.87 -6.38 -2.71
CA ILE A 165 -11.00 -6.36 -1.25
C ILE A 165 -11.90 -5.20 -0.84
N HIS A 166 -12.81 -5.47 0.11
CA HIS A 166 -13.78 -4.52 0.65
C HIS A 166 -14.13 -4.88 2.11
N ALA A 167 -14.91 -4.04 2.79
CA ALA A 167 -15.25 -4.23 4.20
C ALA A 167 -15.85 -5.61 4.53
N GLY A 168 -16.61 -6.19 3.59
CA GLY A 168 -17.30 -7.48 3.80
C GLY A 168 -16.40 -8.71 3.68
N ASN A 169 -15.18 -8.60 3.11
CA ASN A 169 -14.28 -9.74 2.92
C ASN A 169 -12.88 -9.54 3.52
N ALA A 170 -12.50 -8.32 3.90
CA ALA A 170 -11.17 -8.00 4.40
C ALA A 170 -10.77 -8.86 5.61
N ALA A 171 -11.69 -9.12 6.53
CA ALA A 171 -11.43 -9.90 7.73
C ALA A 171 -11.00 -11.36 7.42
N GLU A 172 -11.55 -11.95 6.35
CA GLU A 172 -11.18 -13.32 5.95
C GLU A 172 -9.73 -13.38 5.43
N PHE A 173 -9.27 -12.34 4.72
CA PHE A 173 -7.89 -12.24 4.27
C PHE A 173 -6.94 -12.00 5.45
N LEU A 174 -7.30 -11.09 6.36
CA LEU A 174 -6.49 -10.74 7.54
C LEU A 174 -6.36 -11.90 8.55
N ALA A 175 -7.26 -12.88 8.50
CA ALA A 175 -7.18 -14.08 9.32
C ALA A 175 -6.09 -15.07 8.86
N LEU A 176 -5.51 -14.90 7.67
CA LEU A 176 -4.44 -15.77 7.17
C LEU A 176 -3.08 -15.38 7.78
N SER A 177 -2.31 -16.37 8.23
CA SER A 177 -1.00 -16.14 8.89
C SER A 177 0.05 -15.51 7.98
N ASN A 178 -0.08 -15.65 6.65
CA ASN A 178 0.82 -15.04 5.67
C ASN A 178 0.30 -13.67 5.13
N VAL A 179 -0.70 -13.07 5.78
CA VAL A 179 -1.26 -11.75 5.41
C VAL A 179 -1.08 -10.77 6.56
N ALA A 180 -0.33 -9.70 6.34
CA ALA A 180 -0.10 -8.67 7.35
C ALA A 180 -1.10 -7.51 7.30
N CYS A 181 -1.55 -7.16 6.10
CA CYS A 181 -2.55 -6.12 5.84
C CYS A 181 -3.24 -6.40 4.51
N VAL A 182 -4.24 -5.60 4.17
CA VAL A 182 -4.89 -5.61 2.85
C VAL A 182 -4.83 -4.23 2.21
N GLY A 183 -4.78 -4.17 0.88
CA GLY A 183 -4.92 -2.93 0.13
C GLY A 183 -6.36 -2.74 -0.31
N GLY A 184 -6.94 -1.56 -0.06
CA GLY A 184 -8.33 -1.32 -0.42
C GLY A 184 -8.68 0.13 -0.69
N SER A 185 -9.62 0.33 -1.61
CA SER A 185 -10.14 1.67 -1.97
C SER A 185 -11.47 2.00 -1.30
N TRP A 186 -12.14 1.04 -0.64
CA TRP A 186 -13.44 1.28 -0.01
C TRP A 186 -13.43 2.29 1.13
N ILE A 187 -12.26 2.56 1.73
CA ILE A 187 -12.09 3.56 2.79
C ILE A 187 -11.85 4.97 2.25
N VAL A 188 -11.71 5.09 0.92
CA VAL A 188 -11.52 6.34 0.19
C VAL A 188 -12.42 6.36 -1.05
N PRO A 189 -13.77 6.25 -0.89
CA PRO A 189 -14.68 6.22 -2.03
C PRO A 189 -14.62 7.53 -2.81
N ALA A 190 -14.66 7.42 -4.14
CA ALA A 190 -14.45 8.57 -5.04
C ALA A 190 -15.51 9.66 -4.84
N ASP A 191 -16.75 9.28 -4.64
CA ASP A 191 -17.88 10.18 -4.39
C ASP A 191 -17.71 10.99 -3.09
N ALA A 192 -17.16 10.38 -2.03
CA ALA A 192 -16.84 11.11 -0.80
C ALA A 192 -15.70 12.11 -1.00
N ILE A 193 -14.66 11.76 -1.78
CA ILE A 193 -13.57 12.67 -2.12
C ILE A 193 -14.11 13.86 -2.94
N GLU A 194 -14.90 13.59 -3.98
CA GLU A 194 -15.50 14.61 -4.83
C GLU A 194 -16.44 15.55 -4.07
N ALA A 195 -17.17 15.02 -3.08
CA ALA A 195 -18.06 15.79 -2.21
C ALA A 195 -17.29 16.53 -1.09
N GLY A 196 -16.01 16.22 -0.86
CA GLY A 196 -15.27 16.74 0.29
C GLY A 196 -15.78 16.20 1.64
N ASP A 197 -16.39 15.00 1.65
CA ASP A 197 -16.91 14.37 2.87
C ASP A 197 -15.79 13.69 3.67
N TRP A 198 -14.94 14.51 4.25
CA TRP A 198 -13.79 14.07 5.03
C TRP A 198 -14.20 13.37 6.33
N ALA A 199 -15.40 13.69 6.85
CA ALA A 199 -15.94 13.03 8.03
C ALA A 199 -16.25 11.54 7.74
N LEU A 200 -16.83 11.24 6.58
CA LEU A 200 -17.05 9.86 6.13
C LEU A 200 -15.72 9.12 5.95
N ILE A 201 -14.71 9.76 5.34
CA ILE A 201 -13.37 9.17 5.17
C ILE A 201 -12.76 8.82 6.53
N GLU A 202 -12.80 9.72 7.50
CA GLU A 202 -12.32 9.47 8.86
C GLU A 202 -13.07 8.29 9.52
N GLN A 203 -14.37 8.24 9.38
CA GLN A 203 -15.20 7.15 9.92
C GLN A 203 -14.82 5.81 9.29
N LEU A 204 -14.67 5.73 7.96
CA LEU A 204 -14.28 4.52 7.25
C LEU A 204 -12.88 4.06 7.63
N ALA A 205 -11.93 5.00 7.76
CA ALA A 205 -10.57 4.71 8.23
C ALA A 205 -10.58 4.15 9.65
N ARG A 206 -11.32 4.77 10.58
CA ARG A 206 -11.47 4.31 11.97
C ARG A 206 -12.08 2.91 12.04
N ALA A 207 -13.10 2.63 11.25
CA ALA A 207 -13.67 1.29 11.16
C ALA A 207 -12.66 0.25 10.63
N ALA A 208 -11.85 0.62 9.65
CA ALA A 208 -10.83 -0.25 9.09
C ALA A 208 -9.70 -0.59 10.09
N THR A 209 -9.35 0.32 11.00
CA THR A 209 -8.33 0.05 12.02
C THR A 209 -8.77 -0.94 13.10
N THR A 210 -10.08 -1.19 13.23
CA THR A 210 -10.61 -2.18 14.19
C THR A 210 -10.61 -3.61 13.64
N LEU A 211 -10.28 -3.82 12.38
CA LEU A 211 -10.21 -5.17 11.79
C LEU A 211 -9.10 -5.98 12.47
N ALA A 212 -9.48 -7.17 12.99
CA ALA A 212 -8.53 -8.08 13.61
C ALA A 212 -7.59 -8.68 12.55
N ARG A 213 -6.29 -8.76 12.90
CA ARG A 213 -5.26 -9.48 12.13
C ARG A 213 -4.92 -10.79 12.81
N SER A 214 -4.49 -11.80 12.04
CA SER A 214 -3.84 -12.98 12.63
C SER A 214 -2.62 -12.50 13.43
N ALA A 215 -2.41 -13.09 14.60
CA ALA A 215 -1.16 -12.90 15.33
C ALA A 215 -0.01 -13.49 14.50
N ALA A 216 0.86 -12.62 13.99
CA ALA A 216 2.05 -13.01 13.23
C ALA A 216 3.19 -13.38 14.16
#